data_9d307bf37521b07cea9f50c4397e1c1f
#
_entry.id   9d307bf37521b07cea9f50c4397e1c1f
#
_cell.length_a   1.000
_cell.length_b   1.000
_cell.length_c   1.000
_cell.angle_alpha   90.00
_cell.angle_beta   90.00
_cell.angle_gamma   90.00
#
_symmetry.space_group_name_H-M   'P 1'
#
loop_
_entity.id
_entity.type
_entity.pdbx_description
1 polymer ?
#
loop_
_entity_poly.entity_id
_entity_poly.type
_entity_poly.pdbx_seq_one_letter_code
_entity_poly.pdbx_strand_id
1 'polypeptide(L)'
;MIRKGSVYKLRQHGDPGNGMTVLVLSGDQANRETGHIVVAPIVQGRAKLFDGNITRPDVKFRGHVHHVCLDRMRNAPEHILRHGLGSLPYTEMATVEAALCRLLEL
;
A
#
# COMPACT_ATOMS: atom_id res chain seq x y z
N MET A 1 -10.50 1.79 -12.69
CA MET A 1 -9.12 1.29 -12.92
C MET A 1 -8.28 1.50 -11.68
N ILE A 2 -7.56 0.45 -11.26
CA ILE A 2 -6.70 0.51 -10.09
C ILE A 2 -5.37 1.17 -10.46
N ARG A 3 -4.99 2.21 -9.75
CA ARG A 3 -3.78 2.98 -10.04
C ARG A 3 -2.76 2.86 -8.91
N LYS A 4 -1.49 2.87 -9.28
CA LYS A 4 -0.40 2.92 -8.32
C LYS A 4 -0.58 4.13 -7.39
N GLY A 5 -0.40 3.91 -6.10
CA GLY A 5 -0.54 4.96 -5.10
C GLY A 5 -1.94 5.11 -4.54
N SER A 6 -2.92 4.44 -5.10
CA SER A 6 -4.28 4.47 -4.57
C SER A 6 -4.40 3.62 -3.32
N VAL A 7 -5.32 4.00 -2.44
CA VAL A 7 -5.55 3.32 -1.17
C VAL A 7 -6.95 2.74 -1.18
N TYR A 8 -7.06 1.46 -0.83
CA TYR A 8 -8.33 0.73 -0.83
C TYR A 8 -8.50 -0.06 0.44
N LYS A 9 -9.73 -0.45 0.72
CA LYS A 9 -10.00 -1.50 1.69
C LYS A 9 -9.92 -2.84 0.97
N LEU A 10 -9.20 -3.78 1.58
CA LEU A 10 -9.09 -5.14 1.07
C LEU A 10 -10.20 -5.95 1.70
N ARG A 11 -11.09 -6.48 0.87
CA ARG A 11 -12.21 -7.26 1.35
C ARG A 11 -11.94 -8.74 1.13
N GLN A 12 -11.84 -9.48 2.22
CA GLN A 12 -11.64 -10.93 2.15
C GLN A 12 -12.90 -11.65 2.59
N HIS A 13 -13.06 -12.87 2.12
CA HIS A 13 -14.18 -13.71 2.48
C HIS A 13 -14.19 -13.94 4.00
N GLY A 14 -15.34 -13.70 4.63
CA GLY A 14 -15.47 -13.82 6.07
C GLY A 14 -15.09 -12.57 6.85
N ASP A 15 -14.64 -11.54 6.17
CA ASP A 15 -14.24 -10.30 6.82
C ASP A 15 -15.48 -9.48 7.18
N PRO A 16 -15.63 -9.06 8.43
CA PRO A 16 -16.86 -8.35 8.86
C PRO A 16 -16.93 -6.88 8.39
N GLY A 17 -16.34 -6.55 7.26
CA GLY A 17 -16.47 -5.22 6.69
C GLY A 17 -15.36 -4.24 7.06
N ASN A 18 -14.52 -4.58 8.00
CA ASN A 18 -13.39 -3.75 8.40
C ASN A 18 -12.09 -4.31 7.86
N GLY A 19 -12.10 -4.64 6.59
CA GLY A 19 -10.92 -5.19 5.95
C GLY A 19 -9.70 -4.30 6.06
N MET A 20 -8.55 -4.92 5.89
CA MET A 20 -7.26 -4.24 5.91
C MET A 20 -7.22 -3.10 4.90
N THR A 21 -6.65 -1.98 5.28
CA THR A 21 -6.40 -0.88 4.35
C THR A 21 -5.06 -1.13 3.66
N VAL A 22 -5.05 -1.00 2.34
CA VAL A 22 -3.86 -1.32 1.54
C VAL A 22 -3.53 -0.21 0.56
N LEU A 23 -2.24 -0.09 0.27
CA LEU A 23 -1.69 0.82 -0.73
C LEU A 23 -1.31 0.02 -1.96
N VAL A 24 -1.70 0.51 -3.13
CA VAL A 24 -1.35 -0.12 -4.40
C VAL A 24 0.08 0.25 -4.78
N LEU A 25 0.92 -0.76 -4.94
CA LEU A 25 2.34 -0.59 -5.29
C LEU A 25 2.61 -0.83 -6.76
N SER A 26 1.84 -1.69 -7.42
CA SER A 26 2.08 -2.07 -8.81
C SER A 26 1.61 -1.00 -9.78
N GLY A 27 2.29 -0.92 -10.92
CA GLY A 27 2.01 0.08 -11.93
C GLY A 27 0.71 -0.14 -12.67
N ASP A 28 0.21 0.93 -13.26
CA ASP A 28 -1.10 0.93 -13.93
C ASP A 28 -1.16 -0.07 -15.08
N GLN A 29 -0.09 -0.17 -15.86
CA GLN A 29 -0.07 -1.11 -16.97
C GLN A 29 -0.15 -2.56 -16.50
N ALA A 30 0.65 -2.92 -15.51
CA ALA A 30 0.63 -4.27 -14.96
C ALA A 30 -0.74 -4.58 -14.36
N ASN A 31 -1.34 -3.62 -13.67
CA ASN A 31 -2.65 -3.78 -13.08
C ASN A 31 -3.72 -4.09 -14.14
N ARG A 32 -3.67 -3.36 -15.26
CA ARG A 32 -4.62 -3.59 -16.37
C ARG A 32 -4.42 -4.95 -17.02
N GLU A 33 -3.18 -5.33 -17.23
CA GLU A 33 -2.88 -6.53 -17.99
C GLU A 33 -3.13 -7.82 -17.22
N THR A 34 -2.89 -7.80 -15.92
CA THR A 34 -2.93 -9.03 -15.14
C THR A 34 -4.18 -9.17 -14.28
N GLY A 35 -4.81 -8.06 -13.90
CA GLY A 35 -5.91 -8.10 -12.94
C GLY A 35 -5.48 -8.48 -11.55
N HIS A 36 -4.18 -8.62 -11.32
CA HIS A 36 -3.59 -8.90 -10.01
C HIS A 36 -2.76 -7.71 -9.58
N ILE A 37 -3.02 -7.24 -8.37
CA ILE A 37 -2.50 -5.98 -7.88
C ILE A 37 -1.55 -6.27 -6.72
N VAL A 38 -0.35 -5.70 -6.78
CA VAL A 38 0.57 -5.82 -5.63
C VAL A 38 0.24 -4.72 -4.65
N VAL A 39 -0.04 -5.10 -3.43
CA VAL A 39 -0.46 -4.16 -2.37
C VAL A 39 0.35 -4.39 -1.10
N ALA A 40 0.37 -3.38 -0.25
CA ALA A 40 0.95 -3.48 1.08
C ALA A 40 0.01 -2.82 2.09
N PRO A 41 -0.10 -3.35 3.30
CA PRO A 41 -0.91 -2.70 4.32
C PRO A 41 -0.42 -1.29 4.61
N ILE A 42 -1.36 -0.36 4.77
CA ILE A 42 -1.07 0.99 5.23
C ILE A 42 -1.86 1.20 6.52
N VAL A 43 -1.16 1.56 7.58
CA VAL A 43 -1.71 1.60 8.94
C VAL A 43 -1.49 2.97 9.55
N GLN A 44 -2.50 3.51 10.21
CA GLN A 44 -2.37 4.81 10.84
C GLN A 44 -1.40 4.74 12.02
N GLY A 45 -0.58 5.77 12.15
CA GLY A 45 0.44 5.86 13.18
C GLY A 45 1.83 5.54 12.64
N ARG A 46 2.83 5.77 13.47
CA ARG A 46 4.21 5.46 13.13
C ARG A 46 4.49 3.99 13.34
N ALA A 47 5.40 3.46 12.55
CA ALA A 47 5.84 2.09 12.75
C ALA A 47 6.59 1.98 14.08
N LYS A 48 6.26 0.96 14.86
CA LYS A 48 6.93 0.69 16.14
C LYS A 48 8.08 -0.25 15.89
N LEU A 49 9.05 0.19 15.13
CA LEU A 49 10.18 -0.65 14.78
C LEU A 49 11.47 0.07 15.11
N PHE A 50 12.51 -0.72 15.11
CA PHE A 50 13.85 -0.26 15.39
C PHE A 50 14.37 0.59 14.25
N ASP A 51 15.55 1.08 14.42
CA ASP A 51 16.22 2.03 13.58
C ASP A 51 16.11 1.81 12.07
N GLY A 52 16.03 2.89 11.32
CA GLY A 52 16.17 2.90 9.89
C GLY A 52 15.14 2.06 9.16
N ASN A 53 13.98 2.12 9.59
CA ASN A 53 12.86 1.29 9.19
C ASN A 53 12.65 1.21 7.67
N ILE A 54 13.50 0.46 7.02
CA ILE A 54 13.44 0.28 5.57
C ILE A 54 12.14 -0.36 5.14
N THR A 55 11.63 -1.29 5.97
CA THR A 55 10.48 -2.09 5.61
C THR A 55 9.15 -1.42 5.87
N ARG A 56 9.11 -0.37 6.67
CA ARG A 56 7.85 0.29 7.04
C ARG A 56 7.97 1.80 7.05
N PRO A 57 8.14 2.43 5.88
CA PRO A 57 8.29 3.89 5.81
C PRO A 57 7.05 4.61 6.30
N ASP A 58 7.26 5.74 6.98
CA ASP A 58 6.19 6.63 7.39
C ASP A 58 5.78 7.51 6.22
N VAL A 59 4.49 7.72 6.08
CA VAL A 59 3.92 8.59 5.04
C VAL A 59 2.78 9.39 5.64
N LYS A 60 2.39 10.47 5.00
CA LYS A 60 1.19 11.21 5.36
C LYS A 60 0.06 10.85 4.41
N PHE A 61 -1.07 10.47 4.98
CA PHE A 61 -2.27 10.17 4.22
C PHE A 61 -3.46 10.78 4.93
N ARG A 62 -4.23 11.60 4.23
CA ARG A 62 -5.39 12.30 4.78
C ARG A 62 -5.06 13.11 6.04
N GLY A 63 -3.89 13.75 6.04
CA GLY A 63 -3.47 14.60 7.14
C GLY A 63 -2.93 13.88 8.38
N HIS A 64 -2.84 12.57 8.32
CA HIS A 64 -2.34 11.77 9.44
C HIS A 64 -1.12 10.95 9.05
N VAL A 65 -0.22 10.72 10.00
CA VAL A 65 0.92 9.86 9.79
C VAL A 65 0.43 8.41 9.73
N HIS A 66 0.92 7.71 8.71
CA HIS A 66 0.68 6.27 8.52
C HIS A 66 2.02 5.62 8.25
N HIS A 67 2.07 4.31 8.30
CA HIS A 67 3.24 3.57 7.82
C HIS A 67 2.78 2.50 6.84
N VAL A 68 3.65 2.20 5.88
CA VAL A 68 3.36 1.20 4.85
C VAL A 68 4.18 -0.03 5.15
N CYS A 69 3.51 -1.16 5.33
CA CYS A 69 4.19 -2.41 5.70
C CYS A 69 4.68 -3.14 4.45
N LEU A 70 5.83 -2.70 3.93
CA LEU A 70 6.41 -3.31 2.72
C LEU A 70 6.83 -4.77 2.94
N ASP A 71 7.17 -5.12 4.17
CA ASP A 71 7.50 -6.50 4.53
C ASP A 71 6.31 -7.45 4.46
N ARG A 72 5.12 -6.91 4.25
CA ARG A 72 3.89 -7.69 4.15
C ARG A 72 3.19 -7.49 2.81
N MET A 73 3.95 -7.20 1.79
CA MET A 73 3.41 -7.09 0.43
C MET A 73 2.73 -8.38 0.03
N ARG A 74 1.63 -8.24 -0.71
CA ARG A 74 0.92 -9.40 -1.22
C ARG A 74 0.29 -9.07 -2.55
N ASN A 75 -0.05 -10.11 -3.27
CA ASN A 75 -0.80 -10.02 -4.51
C ASN A 75 -2.28 -10.16 -4.19
N ALA A 76 -3.09 -9.28 -4.75
CA ALA A 76 -4.53 -9.28 -4.53
C ALA A 76 -5.25 -9.20 -5.87
N PRO A 77 -6.26 -10.04 -6.10
CA PRO A 77 -7.08 -9.87 -7.29
C PRO A 77 -7.88 -8.57 -7.20
N GLU A 78 -8.09 -7.94 -8.34
CA GLU A 78 -8.71 -6.61 -8.38
C GLU A 78 -10.06 -6.57 -7.67
N HIS A 79 -10.84 -7.64 -7.78
CA HIS A 79 -12.22 -7.63 -7.26
C HIS A 79 -12.32 -7.53 -5.73
N ILE A 80 -11.24 -7.83 -5.00
CA ILE A 80 -11.27 -7.70 -3.54
C ILE A 80 -10.81 -6.32 -3.04
N LEU A 81 -10.35 -5.46 -3.95
CA LEU A 81 -10.02 -4.07 -3.60
C LEU A 81 -11.31 -3.25 -3.67
N ARG A 82 -11.80 -2.86 -2.53
CA ARG A 82 -13.09 -2.17 -2.39
C ARG A 82 -12.92 -0.82 -1.73
N HIS A 83 -13.87 0.06 -1.95
CA HIS A 83 -13.95 1.36 -1.30
C HIS A 83 -12.64 2.14 -1.40
N GLY A 84 -12.43 2.77 -2.53
CA GLY A 84 -11.29 3.66 -2.70
C GLY A 84 -11.31 4.76 -1.65
N LEU A 85 -10.21 4.91 -0.93
CA LEU A 85 -10.08 5.88 0.16
C LEU A 85 -9.29 7.11 -0.25
N GLY A 86 -8.76 7.12 -1.46
CA GLY A 86 -7.94 8.21 -1.96
C GLY A 86 -6.62 7.68 -2.49
N SER A 87 -5.64 8.56 -2.59
CA SER A 87 -4.31 8.18 -3.06
C SER A 87 -3.25 8.98 -2.32
N LEU A 88 -2.06 8.40 -2.24
CA LEU A 88 -0.92 9.12 -1.68
C LEU A 88 -0.45 10.20 -2.65
N PRO A 89 -0.10 11.37 -2.16
CA PRO A 89 0.56 12.38 -2.99
C PRO A 89 1.85 11.83 -3.59
N TYR A 90 2.25 12.40 -4.71
CA TYR A 90 3.45 11.98 -5.42
C TYR A 90 4.69 11.94 -4.50
N THR A 91 4.85 12.95 -3.66
CA THR A 91 6.01 13.02 -2.76
C THR A 91 6.03 11.87 -1.75
N GLU A 92 4.86 11.49 -1.25
CA GLU A 92 4.76 10.37 -0.31
C GLU A 92 4.99 9.04 -1.01
N MET A 93 4.47 8.88 -2.23
CA MET A 93 4.75 7.68 -3.02
C MET A 93 6.24 7.54 -3.34
N ALA A 94 6.94 8.65 -3.59
CA ALA A 94 8.37 8.62 -3.82
C ALA A 94 9.12 8.06 -2.62
N THR A 95 8.69 8.40 -1.40
CA THR A 95 9.26 7.85 -0.18
C THR A 95 9.07 6.34 -0.11
N VAL A 96 7.87 5.88 -0.45
CA VAL A 96 7.55 4.44 -0.46
C VAL A 96 8.41 3.71 -1.50
N GLU A 97 8.50 4.27 -2.69
CA GLU A 97 9.27 3.64 -3.78
C GLU A 97 10.76 3.57 -3.45
N ALA A 98 11.31 4.61 -2.82
CA ALA A 98 12.70 4.60 -2.39
C ALA A 98 12.94 3.50 -1.34
N ALA A 99 12.02 3.36 -0.41
CA ALA A 99 12.12 2.30 0.60
C ALA A 99 12.02 0.91 -0.03
N LEU A 100 11.13 0.76 -1.02
CA LEU A 100 10.97 -0.50 -1.74
C LEU A 100 12.25 -0.87 -2.49
N CYS A 101 12.88 0.09 -3.15
CA CYS A 101 14.15 -0.15 -3.84
C CYS A 101 15.22 -0.61 -2.86
N ARG A 102 15.30 0.01 -1.68
CA ARG A 102 16.27 -0.41 -0.67
C ARG A 102 15.97 -1.81 -0.16
N LEU A 103 14.70 -2.10 0.10
CA LEU A 103 14.29 -3.42 0.57
C LEU A 103 14.66 -4.52 -0.41
N LEU A 104 14.49 -4.26 -1.70
CA LEU A 104 14.75 -5.22 -2.76
C LEU A 104 16.17 -5.12 -3.32
N GLU A 105 16.95 -4.17 -2.85
CA GLU A 105 18.32 -3.92 -3.30
C GLU A 105 18.41 -3.65 -4.81
N LEU A 106 17.50 -2.84 -5.27
CA LEU A 106 17.46 -2.43 -6.68
C LEU A 106 18.29 -1.19 -6.95
#